data_ccbaa1aedd3bc16fb237651a68bb81fc
#
_entry.id   ccbaa1aedd3bc16fb237651a68bb81fc
#
_cell.length_a   1.000
_cell.length_b   1.000
_cell.length_c   1.000
_cell.angle_alpha   90.00
_cell.angle_beta   90.00
_cell.angle_gamma   90.00
#
_symmetry.space_group_name_H-M   'P 1'
#
loop_
_entity.id
_entity.type
_entity.pdbx_description
1 polymer ?
#
loop_
_entity_poly.entity_id
_entity_poly.type
_entity_poly.pdbx_seq_one_letter_code
_entity_poly.pdbx_strand_id
1 'polypeptide(L)'
;MSLTDALPPLSTPADAGYLSISEVRKEFDGFVAVDDVSLQIRKGEIFALLGGSGSGKSTLLRCLAGFERPTKGRITLDGQPIDALPPYERPINMMFQSYALFPHMSVEQNIAFGLKQEGLSKAAIASRVGEMLELVQLGALARRKPHQLSGGQQQRVALARSLAKRPKLLLLDEPMGALDKKLRSQMQLELVNIIETSGVTCVMVTHDQEEAMTMATRIALMDQGWIQQVGTPDEIYEQPANRFAAEFIGSVNLIDAVIAEDAPDYVTLKTPAFDAPIRIGHGITGFEGQAVAFALRPEKLSIGKDEPAQACNKAHGVIEDIAYFGSHSVYHVRLPSGVKLMANFANRQRWASEALTWGDAVWVGWGEDDGVVLTA
;
A
#
# COMPACT_ATOMS: atom_id res chain seq x y z
N MET A 1 18.64 -12.78 -28.53
CA MET A 1 17.43 -13.49 -28.11
C MET A 1 16.52 -12.46 -27.55
N SER A 2 15.49 -12.09 -28.33
CA SER A 2 14.58 -10.96 -28.08
C SER A 2 13.61 -11.30 -26.97
N LEU A 3 13.59 -10.51 -25.90
CA LEU A 3 12.56 -10.55 -24.83
C LEU A 3 11.47 -9.53 -25.19
N THR A 4 10.68 -9.86 -26.21
CA THR A 4 9.38 -9.24 -26.47
C THR A 4 8.33 -10.31 -26.19
N ASP A 5 8.03 -10.53 -24.90
CA ASP A 5 6.78 -11.19 -24.52
C ASP A 5 5.83 -10.12 -23.98
N ALA A 6 4.85 -9.84 -24.83
CA ALA A 6 3.75 -8.92 -24.56
C ALA A 6 3.00 -9.33 -23.28
N LEU A 7 2.70 -8.34 -22.44
CA LEU A 7 1.75 -8.45 -21.34
C LEU A 7 0.42 -9.04 -21.87
N PRO A 8 -0.16 -10.04 -21.20
CA PRO A 8 -1.44 -10.62 -21.63
C PRO A 8 -2.55 -9.56 -21.50
N PRO A 9 -3.52 -9.55 -22.43
CA PRO A 9 -4.62 -8.60 -22.39
C PRO A 9 -5.48 -8.79 -21.14
N LEU A 10 -5.83 -7.66 -20.50
CA LEU A 10 -6.85 -7.57 -19.46
C LEU A 10 -8.18 -8.16 -19.95
N SER A 11 -8.77 -9.01 -19.11
CA SER A 11 -10.12 -9.57 -19.17
C SER A 11 -10.34 -10.82 -20.04
N THR A 12 -10.31 -11.98 -19.34
CA THR A 12 -11.18 -13.11 -19.68
C THR A 12 -12.38 -13.14 -18.71
N PRO A 13 -13.58 -13.62 -19.12
CA PRO A 13 -14.79 -13.64 -18.29
C PRO A 13 -14.75 -14.56 -17.05
N ALA A 14 -13.62 -15.17 -16.73
CA ALA A 14 -13.39 -16.01 -15.55
C ALA A 14 -13.04 -15.22 -14.27
N ASP A 15 -12.80 -13.91 -14.36
CA ASP A 15 -12.44 -13.03 -13.25
C ASP A 15 -13.62 -12.22 -12.69
N ALA A 16 -14.82 -12.79 -12.60
CA ALA A 16 -15.85 -12.22 -11.73
C ALA A 16 -15.28 -12.20 -10.31
N GLY A 17 -14.97 -11.01 -9.79
CA GLY A 17 -14.28 -10.83 -8.52
C GLY A 17 -14.99 -11.59 -7.40
N TYR A 18 -14.23 -12.27 -6.56
CA TYR A 18 -14.77 -12.97 -5.39
C TYR A 18 -15.51 -12.04 -4.43
N LEU A 19 -14.94 -10.85 -4.20
CA LEU A 19 -15.64 -9.71 -3.62
C LEU A 19 -15.78 -8.64 -4.70
N SER A 20 -17.01 -8.28 -5.03
CA SER A 20 -17.31 -7.21 -5.98
C SER A 20 -18.01 -6.06 -5.26
N ILE A 21 -17.44 -4.87 -5.42
CA ILE A 21 -17.98 -3.59 -4.99
C ILE A 21 -18.33 -2.84 -6.27
N SER A 22 -19.58 -2.43 -6.46
CA SER A 22 -20.07 -1.81 -7.70
C SER A 22 -20.76 -0.48 -7.38
N GLU A 23 -20.18 0.63 -7.82
CA GLU A 23 -20.73 1.98 -7.73
C GLU A 23 -21.17 2.35 -6.30
N VAL A 24 -20.39 1.92 -5.29
CA VAL A 24 -20.74 2.12 -3.89
C VAL A 24 -20.53 3.58 -3.51
N ARG A 25 -21.62 4.19 -3.03
CA ARG A 25 -21.64 5.51 -2.45
C ARG A 25 -22.15 5.46 -1.02
N LYS A 26 -21.49 6.17 -0.11
CA LYS A 26 -21.96 6.37 1.27
C LYS A 26 -21.94 7.85 1.62
N GLU A 27 -23.11 8.32 2.05
CA GLU A 27 -23.35 9.69 2.44
C GLU A 27 -23.87 9.76 3.88
N PHE A 28 -23.43 10.74 4.65
CA PHE A 28 -23.88 11.06 6.00
C PHE A 28 -24.28 12.53 6.05
N ASP A 29 -25.55 12.82 6.27
CA ASP A 29 -26.05 14.20 6.45
C ASP A 29 -25.51 15.22 5.42
N GLY A 30 -25.44 14.80 4.14
CA GLY A 30 -24.92 15.62 3.04
C GLY A 30 -23.40 15.54 2.82
N PHE A 31 -22.65 14.89 3.70
CA PHE A 31 -21.23 14.62 3.50
C PHE A 31 -21.03 13.28 2.81
N VAL A 32 -20.34 13.28 1.66
CA VAL A 32 -20.04 12.07 0.89
C VAL A 32 -18.70 11.52 1.35
N ALA A 33 -18.74 10.39 2.07
CA ALA A 33 -17.57 9.75 2.61
C ALA A 33 -16.96 8.71 1.66
N VAL A 34 -17.77 8.09 0.79
CA VAL A 34 -17.37 7.16 -0.27
C VAL A 34 -18.19 7.54 -1.49
N ASP A 35 -17.56 7.73 -2.63
CA ASP A 35 -18.21 8.20 -3.84
C ASP A 35 -17.85 7.34 -5.04
N ASP A 36 -18.88 6.66 -5.57
CA ASP A 36 -18.81 5.84 -6.79
C ASP A 36 -17.65 4.81 -6.84
N VAL A 37 -17.39 4.13 -5.71
CA VAL A 37 -16.30 3.17 -5.61
C VAL A 37 -16.69 1.85 -6.25
N SER A 38 -15.88 1.42 -7.23
CA SER A 38 -15.98 0.11 -7.90
C SER A 38 -14.66 -0.65 -7.81
N LEU A 39 -14.68 -1.86 -7.21
CA LEU A 39 -13.51 -2.70 -7.00
C LEU A 39 -13.84 -4.18 -7.20
N GLN A 40 -12.88 -4.92 -7.73
CA GLN A 40 -12.93 -6.37 -7.86
C GLN A 40 -11.75 -7.00 -7.11
N ILE A 41 -12.02 -7.85 -6.13
CA ILE A 41 -11.00 -8.49 -5.29
C ILE A 41 -11.11 -10.00 -5.53
N ARG A 42 -9.96 -10.64 -5.78
CA ARG A 42 -9.87 -12.07 -6.12
C ARG A 42 -9.93 -12.93 -4.86
N LYS A 43 -10.29 -14.20 -5.03
CA LYS A 43 -10.27 -15.17 -3.94
C LYS A 43 -8.83 -15.42 -3.47
N GLY A 44 -8.62 -15.42 -2.15
CA GLY A 44 -7.30 -15.62 -1.54
C GLY A 44 -6.36 -14.42 -1.64
N GLU A 45 -6.82 -13.29 -2.15
CA GLU A 45 -6.04 -12.06 -2.27
C GLU A 45 -5.93 -11.34 -0.92
N ILE A 46 -4.78 -10.73 -0.65
CA ILE A 46 -4.61 -9.72 0.41
C ILE A 46 -4.69 -8.36 -0.27
N PHE A 47 -5.81 -7.67 -0.10
CA PHE A 47 -6.09 -6.39 -0.75
C PHE A 47 -6.03 -5.26 0.26
N ALA A 48 -5.22 -4.23 0.00
CA ALA A 48 -5.11 -3.07 0.87
C ALA A 48 -5.90 -1.86 0.33
N LEU A 49 -6.67 -1.23 1.21
CA LEU A 49 -7.19 0.12 1.02
C LEU A 49 -6.23 1.09 1.71
N LEU A 50 -5.47 1.85 0.93
CA LEU A 50 -4.46 2.78 1.40
C LEU A 50 -4.88 4.23 1.11
N GLY A 51 -4.55 5.17 2.00
CA GLY A 51 -4.87 6.59 1.79
C GLY A 51 -4.75 7.40 3.08
N GLY A 52 -4.84 8.71 2.97
CA GLY A 52 -4.79 9.64 4.10
C GLY A 52 -5.97 9.51 5.07
N SER A 53 -5.89 10.19 6.21
CA SER A 53 -7.02 10.29 7.13
C SER A 53 -8.21 10.98 6.44
N GLY A 54 -9.40 10.45 6.65
CA GLY A 54 -10.61 11.00 6.03
C GLY A 54 -10.85 10.62 4.57
N SER A 55 -10.01 9.77 3.94
CA SER A 55 -10.19 9.36 2.54
C SER A 55 -11.35 8.39 2.29
N GLY A 56 -12.07 7.92 3.33
CA GLY A 56 -13.25 7.05 3.19
C GLY A 56 -13.00 5.56 3.45
N LYS A 57 -11.75 5.10 3.64
CA LYS A 57 -11.36 3.69 3.83
C LYS A 57 -12.14 2.96 4.91
N SER A 58 -12.14 3.51 6.14
CA SER A 58 -12.85 2.89 7.27
C SER A 58 -14.36 2.88 7.05
N THR A 59 -14.91 3.88 6.33
CA THR A 59 -16.32 3.89 5.95
C THR A 59 -16.63 2.75 4.97
N LEU A 60 -15.80 2.55 3.93
CA LEU A 60 -15.94 1.45 2.99
C LEU A 60 -15.80 0.10 3.71
N LEU A 61 -14.79 -0.04 4.61
CA LEU A 61 -14.62 -1.25 5.41
C LEU A 61 -15.86 -1.55 6.27
N ARG A 62 -16.47 -0.52 6.89
CA ARG A 62 -17.73 -0.68 7.66
C ARG A 62 -18.90 -1.05 6.78
N CYS A 63 -18.95 -0.58 5.52
CA CYS A 63 -19.93 -1.04 4.55
C CYS A 63 -19.75 -2.53 4.23
N LEU A 64 -18.51 -3.01 4.07
CA LEU A 64 -18.20 -4.43 3.87
C LEU A 64 -18.58 -5.27 5.09
N ALA A 65 -18.28 -4.79 6.29
CA ALA A 65 -18.61 -5.47 7.55
C ALA A 65 -20.10 -5.46 7.89
N GLY A 66 -20.91 -4.58 7.26
CA GLY A 66 -22.34 -4.41 7.52
C GLY A 66 -22.70 -3.51 8.68
N PHE A 67 -21.72 -2.80 9.25
CA PHE A 67 -21.96 -1.75 10.26
C PHE A 67 -22.55 -0.47 9.67
N GLU A 68 -22.30 -0.26 8.36
CA GLU A 68 -22.88 0.81 7.58
C GLU A 68 -23.56 0.23 6.34
N ARG A 69 -24.69 0.82 5.93
CA ARG A 69 -25.31 0.48 4.63
C ARG A 69 -24.84 1.48 3.57
N PRO A 70 -24.46 1.02 2.38
CA PRO A 70 -24.26 1.92 1.25
C PRO A 70 -25.52 2.75 0.98
N THR A 71 -25.36 4.02 0.61
CA THR A 71 -26.47 4.87 0.15
C THR A 71 -26.89 4.46 -1.25
N LYS A 72 -25.90 4.09 -2.09
CA LYS A 72 -26.10 3.53 -3.45
C LYS A 72 -25.07 2.44 -3.73
N GLY A 73 -25.28 1.72 -4.82
CA GLY A 73 -24.38 0.68 -5.27
C GLY A 73 -24.68 -0.68 -4.65
N ARG A 74 -23.82 -1.66 -4.92
CA ARG A 74 -24.00 -3.05 -4.50
C ARG A 74 -22.69 -3.66 -4.06
N ILE A 75 -22.77 -4.59 -3.09
CA ILE A 75 -21.64 -5.40 -2.62
C ILE A 75 -22.04 -6.87 -2.72
N THR A 76 -21.24 -7.66 -3.44
CA THR A 76 -21.43 -9.11 -3.54
C THR A 76 -20.18 -9.85 -3.07
N LEU A 77 -20.36 -10.95 -2.37
CA LEU A 77 -19.29 -11.85 -1.93
C LEU A 77 -19.61 -13.27 -2.39
N ASP A 78 -18.69 -13.88 -3.15
CA ASP A 78 -18.87 -15.21 -3.72
C ASP A 78 -20.19 -15.33 -4.50
N GLY A 79 -20.51 -14.30 -5.33
CA GLY A 79 -21.71 -14.19 -6.12
C GLY A 79 -23.00 -13.86 -5.36
N GLN A 80 -22.96 -13.73 -4.02
CA GLN A 80 -24.12 -13.44 -3.20
C GLN A 80 -24.14 -11.97 -2.75
N PRO A 81 -25.26 -11.24 -2.89
CA PRO A 81 -25.39 -9.89 -2.39
C PRO A 81 -25.35 -9.88 -0.86
N ILE A 82 -24.54 -8.97 -0.29
CA ILE A 82 -24.38 -8.85 1.16
C ILE A 82 -24.74 -7.46 1.70
N ASP A 83 -25.03 -6.50 0.86
CA ASP A 83 -25.32 -5.11 1.22
C ASP A 83 -26.54 -4.94 2.13
N ALA A 84 -27.54 -5.84 2.01
CA ALA A 84 -28.72 -5.83 2.87
C ALA A 84 -28.59 -6.67 4.15
N LEU A 85 -27.57 -7.55 4.25
CA LEU A 85 -27.39 -8.44 5.38
C LEU A 85 -26.83 -7.68 6.59
N PRO A 86 -27.33 -7.92 7.81
CA PRO A 86 -26.73 -7.40 9.03
C PRO A 86 -25.35 -8.05 9.29
N PRO A 87 -24.49 -7.45 10.15
CA PRO A 87 -23.11 -7.93 10.37
C PRO A 87 -23.02 -9.40 10.77
N TYR A 88 -23.94 -9.87 11.62
CA TYR A 88 -23.91 -11.23 12.20
C TYR A 88 -24.35 -12.34 11.18
N GLU A 89 -24.99 -11.97 10.06
CA GLU A 89 -25.38 -12.90 8.99
C GLU A 89 -24.35 -12.95 7.86
N ARG A 90 -23.40 -11.98 7.81
CA ARG A 90 -22.36 -11.96 6.78
C ARG A 90 -21.30 -13.03 7.07
N PRO A 91 -20.83 -13.78 6.07
CA PRO A 91 -19.72 -14.72 6.22
C PRO A 91 -18.37 -13.99 6.28
N ILE A 92 -18.31 -12.95 7.11
CA ILE A 92 -17.20 -11.99 7.24
C ILE A 92 -16.82 -11.90 8.71
N ASN A 93 -15.53 -11.87 8.99
CA ASN A 93 -15.04 -11.49 10.30
C ASN A 93 -14.11 -10.29 10.21
N MET A 94 -14.10 -9.46 11.26
CA MET A 94 -13.30 -8.25 11.33
C MET A 94 -12.38 -8.28 12.53
N MET A 95 -11.13 -7.88 12.33
CA MET A 95 -10.19 -7.56 13.38
C MET A 95 -10.09 -6.04 13.50
N PHE A 96 -10.42 -5.52 14.67
CA PHE A 96 -10.37 -4.08 14.95
C PHE A 96 -8.97 -3.63 15.34
N GLN A 97 -8.67 -2.36 15.16
CA GLN A 97 -7.40 -1.72 15.54
C GLN A 97 -6.99 -1.98 17.00
N SER A 98 -7.95 -1.99 17.95
CA SER A 98 -7.71 -2.27 19.36
C SER A 98 -7.64 -3.77 19.68
N TYR A 99 -7.68 -4.65 18.67
CA TYR A 99 -7.81 -6.10 18.77
C TYR A 99 -9.09 -6.58 19.47
N ALA A 100 -9.74 -5.76 20.26
CA ALA A 100 -11.02 -5.99 20.98
C ALA A 100 -11.09 -7.38 21.66
N LEU A 101 -9.98 -7.82 22.29
CA LEU A 101 -9.95 -9.07 23.03
C LEU A 101 -10.80 -8.96 24.31
N PHE A 102 -11.47 -10.05 24.67
CA PHE A 102 -12.21 -10.14 25.94
C PHE A 102 -11.23 -10.27 27.11
N PRO A 103 -11.05 -9.23 27.95
CA PRO A 103 -9.95 -9.17 28.92
C PRO A 103 -10.09 -10.18 30.05
N HIS A 104 -11.32 -10.64 30.33
CA HIS A 104 -11.64 -11.64 31.39
C HIS A 104 -11.46 -13.08 30.90
N MET A 105 -11.36 -13.32 29.58
CA MET A 105 -11.21 -14.64 28.97
C MET A 105 -9.74 -14.98 28.71
N SER A 106 -9.38 -16.28 28.77
CA SER A 106 -8.09 -16.77 28.32
C SER A 106 -7.96 -16.69 26.78
N VAL A 107 -6.76 -16.95 26.24
CA VAL A 107 -6.50 -17.05 24.79
C VAL A 107 -7.43 -18.08 24.13
N GLU A 108 -7.47 -19.32 24.66
CA GLU A 108 -8.35 -20.37 24.13
C GLU A 108 -9.83 -19.99 24.20
N GLN A 109 -10.25 -19.30 25.27
CA GLN A 109 -11.63 -18.84 25.42
C GLN A 109 -11.99 -17.73 24.45
N ASN A 110 -11.06 -16.79 24.16
CA ASN A 110 -11.24 -15.78 23.14
C ASN A 110 -11.44 -16.41 21.75
N ILE A 111 -10.60 -17.39 21.38
CA ILE A 111 -10.71 -18.09 20.09
C ILE A 111 -12.01 -18.91 20.02
N ALA A 112 -12.39 -19.59 21.11
CA ALA A 112 -13.59 -20.42 21.19
C ALA A 112 -14.89 -19.63 21.17
N PHE A 113 -14.86 -18.32 21.45
CA PHE A 113 -16.07 -17.52 21.68
C PHE A 113 -17.08 -17.60 20.52
N GLY A 114 -16.63 -17.30 19.30
CA GLY A 114 -17.50 -17.33 18.12
C GLY A 114 -18.02 -18.73 17.81
N LEU A 115 -17.18 -19.76 18.00
CA LEU A 115 -17.57 -21.16 17.77
C LEU A 115 -18.67 -21.65 18.71
N LYS A 116 -18.67 -21.17 19.95
CA LYS A 116 -19.71 -21.45 20.93
C LYS A 116 -21.05 -20.82 20.53
N GLN A 117 -21.03 -19.60 19.95
CA GLN A 117 -22.24 -18.93 19.47
C GLN A 117 -22.87 -19.64 18.29
N GLU A 118 -22.07 -20.35 17.48
CA GLU A 118 -22.56 -21.20 16.37
C GLU A 118 -23.13 -22.55 16.83
N GLY A 119 -23.06 -22.84 18.12
CA GLY A 119 -23.64 -24.07 18.69
C GLY A 119 -22.82 -25.34 18.39
N LEU A 120 -21.55 -25.21 18.05
CA LEU A 120 -20.67 -26.35 17.77
C LEU A 120 -20.48 -27.24 19.01
N SER A 121 -20.26 -28.54 18.80
CA SER A 121 -19.96 -29.47 19.89
C SER A 121 -18.65 -29.13 20.59
N LYS A 122 -18.52 -29.49 21.88
CA LYS A 122 -17.30 -29.26 22.66
C LYS A 122 -16.05 -29.86 21.99
N ALA A 123 -16.19 -31.03 21.37
CA ALA A 123 -15.10 -31.69 20.67
C ALA A 123 -14.66 -30.92 19.41
N ALA A 124 -15.61 -30.44 18.59
CA ALA A 124 -15.35 -29.63 17.42
C ALA A 124 -14.70 -28.28 17.79
N ILE A 125 -15.15 -27.63 18.87
CA ILE A 125 -14.56 -26.40 19.40
C ILE A 125 -13.12 -26.66 19.84
N ALA A 126 -12.87 -27.72 20.62
CA ALA A 126 -11.52 -28.04 21.09
C ALA A 126 -10.55 -28.31 19.94
N SER A 127 -10.98 -29.08 18.92
CA SER A 127 -10.17 -29.33 17.72
C SER A 127 -9.84 -28.03 17.00
N ARG A 128 -10.85 -27.17 16.73
CA ARG A 128 -10.66 -25.92 15.99
C ARG A 128 -9.80 -24.90 16.75
N VAL A 129 -9.97 -24.83 18.06
CA VAL A 129 -9.12 -23.98 18.92
C VAL A 129 -7.66 -24.49 18.89
N GLY A 130 -7.44 -25.80 18.92
CA GLY A 130 -6.12 -26.38 18.76
C GLY A 130 -5.46 -26.02 17.43
N GLU A 131 -6.17 -26.19 16.31
CA GLU A 131 -5.71 -25.77 14.98
C GLU A 131 -5.32 -24.27 14.94
N MET A 132 -6.14 -23.40 15.53
CA MET A 132 -5.86 -21.98 15.57
C MET A 132 -4.66 -21.62 16.44
N LEU A 133 -4.50 -22.26 17.60
CA LEU A 133 -3.36 -22.08 18.48
C LEU A 133 -2.05 -22.50 17.82
N GLU A 134 -2.08 -23.57 17.05
CA GLU A 134 -0.94 -24.05 16.25
C GLU A 134 -0.60 -23.07 15.14
N LEU A 135 -1.60 -22.64 14.35
CA LEU A 135 -1.44 -21.67 13.25
C LEU A 135 -0.75 -20.39 13.73
N VAL A 136 -1.16 -19.85 14.90
CA VAL A 136 -0.58 -18.61 15.44
C VAL A 136 0.57 -18.84 16.42
N GLN A 137 1.02 -20.08 16.62
CA GLN A 137 2.13 -20.50 17.50
C GLN A 137 1.97 -20.03 18.96
N LEU A 138 0.76 -20.11 19.50
CA LEU A 138 0.43 -19.67 20.86
C LEU A 138 -0.03 -20.81 21.78
N GLY A 139 0.21 -22.09 21.43
CA GLY A 139 -0.25 -23.24 22.21
C GLY A 139 0.18 -23.20 23.69
N ALA A 140 1.44 -22.84 23.97
CA ALA A 140 1.95 -22.69 25.35
C ALA A 140 1.27 -21.55 26.16
N LEU A 141 0.59 -20.61 25.47
CA LEU A 141 -0.06 -19.44 26.08
C LEU A 141 -1.58 -19.58 26.15
N ALA A 142 -2.16 -20.72 25.78
CA ALA A 142 -3.61 -20.94 25.66
C ALA A 142 -4.41 -20.51 26.88
N ARG A 143 -3.86 -20.71 28.09
CA ARG A 143 -4.53 -20.37 29.38
C ARG A 143 -4.27 -18.95 29.87
N ARG A 144 -3.36 -18.18 29.23
CA ARG A 144 -3.07 -16.79 29.61
C ARG A 144 -4.23 -15.86 29.24
N LYS A 145 -4.33 -14.76 29.96
CA LYS A 145 -5.28 -13.66 29.68
C LYS A 145 -4.59 -12.57 28.86
N PRO A 146 -5.33 -11.71 28.14
CA PRO A 146 -4.76 -10.66 27.27
C PRO A 146 -3.72 -9.77 27.95
N HIS A 147 -3.92 -9.35 29.20
CA HIS A 147 -2.98 -8.52 29.95
C HIS A 147 -1.63 -9.20 30.26
N GLN A 148 -1.51 -10.50 30.05
CA GLN A 148 -0.29 -11.31 30.25
C GLN A 148 0.47 -11.55 28.94
N LEU A 149 0.03 -10.91 27.84
CA LEU A 149 0.55 -11.08 26.48
C LEU A 149 1.20 -9.79 25.99
N SER A 150 2.24 -9.91 25.16
CA SER A 150 2.76 -8.78 24.40
C SER A 150 1.74 -8.30 23.34
N GLY A 151 1.91 -7.09 22.81
CA GLY A 151 1.04 -6.55 21.75
C GLY A 151 0.95 -7.47 20.52
N GLY A 152 2.08 -7.99 20.02
CA GLY A 152 2.08 -8.94 18.90
C GLY A 152 1.40 -10.28 19.23
N GLN A 153 1.51 -10.77 20.49
CA GLN A 153 0.75 -11.95 20.92
C GLN A 153 -0.75 -11.69 20.97
N GLN A 154 -1.16 -10.51 21.47
CA GLN A 154 -2.58 -10.11 21.45
C GLN A 154 -3.14 -10.02 20.05
N GLN A 155 -2.37 -9.45 19.10
CA GLN A 155 -2.72 -9.39 17.69
C GLN A 155 -2.96 -10.77 17.10
N ARG A 156 -2.03 -11.72 17.33
CA ARG A 156 -2.16 -13.11 16.87
C ARG A 156 -3.39 -13.81 17.47
N VAL A 157 -3.74 -13.54 18.73
CA VAL A 157 -4.98 -14.06 19.35
C VAL A 157 -6.21 -13.47 18.64
N ALA A 158 -6.24 -12.17 18.35
CA ALA A 158 -7.34 -11.52 17.65
C ALA A 158 -7.52 -12.08 16.24
N LEU A 159 -6.41 -12.31 15.53
CA LEU A 159 -6.41 -12.94 14.22
C LEU A 159 -6.95 -14.37 14.28
N ALA A 160 -6.43 -15.19 15.19
CA ALA A 160 -6.90 -16.56 15.41
C ALA A 160 -8.40 -16.61 15.72
N ARG A 161 -8.89 -15.70 16.57
CA ARG A 161 -10.33 -15.56 16.86
C ARG A 161 -11.14 -15.24 15.60
N SER A 162 -10.62 -14.33 14.76
CA SER A 162 -11.29 -13.93 13.53
C SER A 162 -11.31 -15.05 12.48
N LEU A 163 -10.25 -15.88 12.42
CA LEU A 163 -10.15 -17.02 11.51
C LEU A 163 -10.87 -18.28 12.00
N ALA A 164 -11.19 -18.38 13.32
CA ALA A 164 -11.76 -19.58 13.91
C ALA A 164 -13.05 -20.02 13.22
N LYS A 165 -13.92 -19.09 12.86
CA LYS A 165 -15.21 -19.34 12.18
C LYS A 165 -15.10 -19.66 10.68
N ARG A 166 -13.88 -19.71 10.12
CA ARG A 166 -13.63 -19.91 8.69
C ARG A 166 -14.41 -18.93 7.81
N PRO A 167 -14.23 -17.60 8.02
CA PRO A 167 -14.95 -16.62 7.22
C PRO A 167 -14.57 -16.71 5.74
N LYS A 168 -15.48 -16.31 4.85
CA LYS A 168 -15.18 -16.14 3.43
C LYS A 168 -14.30 -14.90 3.19
N LEU A 169 -14.42 -13.86 4.04
CA LEU A 169 -13.67 -12.61 3.96
C LEU A 169 -13.21 -12.20 5.36
N LEU A 170 -11.93 -11.88 5.49
CA LEU A 170 -11.33 -11.28 6.66
C LEU A 170 -11.14 -9.78 6.43
N LEU A 171 -11.60 -8.96 7.35
CA LEU A 171 -11.38 -7.52 7.33
C LEU A 171 -10.41 -7.14 8.45
N LEU A 172 -9.40 -6.35 8.12
CA LEU A 172 -8.40 -5.83 9.07
C LEU A 172 -8.44 -4.30 9.08
N ASP A 173 -8.74 -3.73 10.24
CA ASP A 173 -8.77 -2.29 10.44
C ASP A 173 -7.49 -1.85 11.15
N GLU A 174 -6.55 -1.25 10.41
CA GLU A 174 -5.23 -0.81 10.89
C GLU A 174 -4.52 -1.86 11.75
N PRO A 175 -4.21 -3.05 11.20
CA PRO A 175 -3.78 -4.19 12.01
C PRO A 175 -2.49 -3.97 12.80
N MET A 176 -1.61 -3.06 12.36
CA MET A 176 -0.31 -2.78 12.99
C MET A 176 -0.29 -1.50 13.84
N GLY A 177 -1.41 -0.76 13.92
CA GLY A 177 -1.47 0.57 14.55
C GLY A 177 -1.09 0.61 16.03
N ALA A 178 -1.21 -0.51 16.76
CA ALA A 178 -0.88 -0.62 18.18
C ALA A 178 0.55 -1.08 18.48
N LEU A 179 1.41 -1.32 17.47
CA LEU A 179 2.75 -1.88 17.61
C LEU A 179 3.85 -0.83 17.43
N ASP A 180 4.96 -0.99 18.19
CA ASP A 180 6.18 -0.21 17.96
C ASP A 180 6.85 -0.57 16.61
N LYS A 181 7.67 0.36 16.07
CA LYS A 181 8.27 0.23 14.73
C LYS A 181 9.10 -1.04 14.55
N LYS A 182 9.87 -1.45 15.56
CA LYS A 182 10.76 -2.64 15.46
C LYS A 182 9.95 -3.94 15.40
N LEU A 183 8.91 -4.03 16.20
CA LEU A 183 8.04 -5.20 16.25
C LEU A 183 7.14 -5.27 15.00
N ARG A 184 6.77 -4.12 14.44
CA ARG A 184 5.87 -4.01 13.29
C ARG A 184 6.38 -4.79 12.07
N SER A 185 7.63 -4.56 11.63
CA SER A 185 8.17 -5.22 10.43
C SER A 185 8.21 -6.76 10.55
N GLN A 186 8.53 -7.30 11.75
CA GLN A 186 8.47 -8.74 11.97
C GLN A 186 7.02 -9.25 11.94
N MET A 187 6.11 -8.52 12.59
CA MET A 187 4.70 -8.92 12.67
C MET A 187 3.97 -8.83 11.33
N GLN A 188 4.38 -7.95 10.42
CA GLN A 188 3.84 -7.89 9.06
C GLN A 188 4.03 -9.21 8.34
N LEU A 189 5.26 -9.73 8.29
CA LEU A 189 5.56 -11.01 7.65
C LEU A 189 4.84 -12.19 8.31
N GLU A 190 4.77 -12.21 9.64
CA GLU A 190 4.04 -13.24 10.38
C GLU A 190 2.53 -13.20 10.06
N LEU A 191 1.94 -12.00 9.97
CA LEU A 191 0.52 -11.82 9.65
C LEU A 191 0.21 -12.30 8.23
N VAL A 192 1.05 -11.92 7.24
CA VAL A 192 0.93 -12.38 5.86
C VAL A 192 0.96 -13.91 5.81
N ASN A 193 1.97 -14.54 6.42
CA ASN A 193 2.10 -16.00 6.44
C ASN A 193 0.87 -16.71 7.04
N ILE A 194 0.27 -16.15 8.11
CA ILE A 194 -0.94 -16.72 8.73
C ILE A 194 -2.14 -16.60 7.79
N ILE A 195 -2.32 -15.44 7.13
CA ILE A 195 -3.42 -15.20 6.19
C ILE A 195 -3.29 -16.13 4.98
N GLU A 196 -2.12 -16.21 4.37
CA GLU A 196 -1.85 -17.08 3.22
C GLU A 196 -2.04 -18.56 3.57
N THR A 197 -1.50 -19.02 4.70
CA THR A 197 -1.69 -20.39 5.18
C THR A 197 -3.16 -20.72 5.41
N SER A 198 -3.97 -19.74 5.86
CA SER A 198 -5.40 -19.93 6.05
C SER A 198 -6.20 -19.97 4.74
N GLY A 199 -5.66 -19.43 3.65
CA GLY A 199 -6.30 -19.29 2.34
C GLY A 199 -7.49 -18.34 2.30
N VAL A 200 -7.68 -17.49 3.33
CA VAL A 200 -8.80 -16.55 3.41
C VAL A 200 -8.53 -15.33 2.54
N THR A 201 -9.57 -14.83 1.86
CA THR A 201 -9.50 -13.52 1.20
C THR A 201 -9.47 -12.43 2.28
N CYS A 202 -8.58 -11.46 2.15
CA CYS A 202 -8.37 -10.42 3.14
C CYS A 202 -8.51 -9.02 2.52
N VAL A 203 -9.24 -8.13 3.18
CA VAL A 203 -9.22 -6.69 2.91
C VAL A 203 -8.71 -5.98 4.14
N MET A 204 -7.63 -5.25 3.99
CA MET A 204 -7.04 -4.45 5.05
C MET A 204 -7.13 -2.96 4.76
N VAL A 205 -7.33 -2.17 5.80
CA VAL A 205 -7.26 -0.71 5.76
C VAL A 205 -6.02 -0.26 6.50
N THR A 206 -5.24 0.61 5.89
CA THR A 206 -4.09 1.24 6.54
C THR A 206 -3.86 2.66 6.00
N HIS A 207 -3.18 3.47 6.77
CA HIS A 207 -2.61 4.74 6.35
C HIS A 207 -1.07 4.65 6.24
N ASP A 208 -0.48 3.50 6.59
CA ASP A 208 0.95 3.23 6.53
C ASP A 208 1.30 2.60 5.18
N GLN A 209 2.14 3.30 4.41
CA GLN A 209 2.58 2.88 3.08
C GLN A 209 3.44 1.61 3.16
N GLU A 210 4.34 1.51 4.17
CA GLU A 210 5.20 0.33 4.35
C GLU A 210 4.34 -0.92 4.60
N GLU A 211 3.24 -0.78 5.36
CA GLU A 211 2.28 -1.85 5.60
C GLU A 211 1.62 -2.34 4.30
N ALA A 212 1.05 -1.41 3.53
CA ALA A 212 0.39 -1.75 2.27
C ALA A 212 1.34 -2.38 1.26
N MET A 213 2.55 -1.81 1.09
CA MET A 213 3.57 -2.28 0.16
C MET A 213 4.13 -3.66 0.54
N THR A 214 4.24 -3.96 1.85
CA THR A 214 4.83 -5.22 2.32
C THR A 214 3.82 -6.37 2.37
N MET A 215 2.55 -6.06 2.69
CA MET A 215 1.57 -7.10 3.02
C MET A 215 0.57 -7.39 1.90
N ALA A 216 0.27 -6.41 1.05
CA ALA A 216 -0.79 -6.57 0.07
C ALA A 216 -0.29 -7.16 -1.25
N THR A 217 -1.11 -7.99 -1.87
CA THR A 217 -0.92 -8.43 -3.27
C THR A 217 -1.35 -7.36 -4.26
N ARG A 218 -2.39 -6.56 -3.89
CA ARG A 218 -2.81 -5.36 -4.61
C ARG A 218 -3.27 -4.29 -3.62
N ILE A 219 -3.11 -3.04 -4.06
CA ILE A 219 -3.43 -1.84 -3.29
C ILE A 219 -4.44 -1.01 -4.09
N ALA A 220 -5.49 -0.52 -3.44
CA ALA A 220 -6.28 0.60 -3.92
C ALA A 220 -5.91 1.85 -3.14
N LEU A 221 -5.38 2.84 -3.84
CA LEU A 221 -5.10 4.15 -3.29
C LEU A 221 -6.38 4.99 -3.30
N MET A 222 -6.79 5.46 -2.12
CA MET A 222 -8.05 6.16 -1.93
C MET A 222 -7.83 7.59 -1.41
N ASP A 223 -8.45 8.56 -2.04
CA ASP A 223 -8.46 9.95 -1.61
C ASP A 223 -9.84 10.57 -1.78
N GLN A 224 -10.28 11.38 -0.82
CA GLN A 224 -11.55 12.14 -0.84
C GLN A 224 -12.78 11.30 -1.24
N GLY A 225 -12.83 10.03 -0.86
CA GLY A 225 -13.93 9.12 -1.18
C GLY A 225 -13.79 8.36 -2.50
N TRP A 226 -12.76 8.65 -3.32
CA TRP A 226 -12.53 8.07 -4.64
C TRP A 226 -11.32 7.14 -4.66
N ILE A 227 -11.36 6.17 -5.58
CA ILE A 227 -10.17 5.36 -5.90
C ILE A 227 -9.34 6.11 -6.95
N GLN A 228 -8.12 6.45 -6.58
CA GLN A 228 -7.16 7.15 -7.44
C GLN A 228 -6.40 6.18 -8.35
N GLN A 229 -6.03 5.02 -7.82
CA GLN A 229 -5.29 3.98 -8.53
C GLN A 229 -5.50 2.62 -7.88
N VAL A 230 -5.48 1.55 -8.67
CA VAL A 230 -5.42 0.16 -8.19
C VAL A 230 -4.31 -0.56 -8.95
N GLY A 231 -3.43 -1.22 -8.22
CA GLY A 231 -2.31 -1.98 -8.83
C GLY A 231 -1.60 -2.85 -7.80
N THR A 232 -0.58 -3.57 -8.24
CA THR A 232 0.38 -4.24 -7.35
C THR A 232 1.24 -3.18 -6.64
N PRO A 233 1.94 -3.50 -5.54
CA PRO A 233 2.83 -2.56 -4.87
C PRO A 233 3.84 -1.89 -5.80
N ASP A 234 4.48 -2.66 -6.66
CA ASP A 234 5.45 -2.17 -7.65
C ASP A 234 4.80 -1.29 -8.73
N GLU A 235 3.61 -1.64 -9.25
CA GLU A 235 2.87 -0.77 -10.18
C GLU A 235 2.53 0.59 -9.56
N ILE A 236 2.04 0.59 -8.31
CA ILE A 236 1.70 1.84 -7.58
C ILE A 236 2.94 2.72 -7.37
N TYR A 237 4.09 2.12 -7.08
CA TYR A 237 5.34 2.83 -6.79
C TYR A 237 6.04 3.33 -8.06
N GLU A 238 6.23 2.44 -9.05
CA GLU A 238 7.01 2.72 -10.25
C GLU A 238 6.18 3.42 -11.35
N GLN A 239 4.85 3.25 -11.34
CA GLN A 239 3.95 3.80 -12.37
C GLN A 239 2.75 4.52 -11.72
N PRO A 240 2.98 5.58 -10.94
CA PRO A 240 1.88 6.34 -10.35
C PRO A 240 1.00 6.95 -11.43
N ALA A 241 -0.33 6.82 -11.27
CA ALA A 241 -1.31 7.26 -12.26
C ALA A 241 -1.45 8.80 -12.33
N ASN A 242 -1.13 9.49 -11.24
CA ASN A 242 -1.28 10.95 -11.14
C ASN A 242 -0.33 11.54 -10.08
N ARG A 243 -0.31 12.87 -9.95
CA ARG A 243 0.51 13.58 -8.95
C ARG A 243 0.22 13.12 -7.52
N PHE A 244 -1.04 12.93 -7.18
CA PHE A 244 -1.41 12.47 -5.83
C PHE A 244 -0.79 11.11 -5.52
N ALA A 245 -0.91 10.14 -6.43
CA ALA A 245 -0.31 8.81 -6.25
C ALA A 245 1.21 8.89 -6.10
N ALA A 246 1.88 9.69 -6.93
CA ALA A 246 3.32 9.89 -6.87
C ALA A 246 3.80 10.49 -5.54
N GLU A 247 3.09 11.51 -5.03
CA GLU A 247 3.42 12.20 -3.77
C GLU A 247 3.03 11.38 -2.54
N PHE A 248 1.90 10.67 -2.63
CA PHE A 248 1.40 9.90 -1.49
C PHE A 248 2.28 8.67 -1.22
N ILE A 249 2.84 8.02 -2.24
CA ILE A 249 3.65 6.81 -2.09
C ILE A 249 5.14 7.16 -2.10
N GLY A 250 5.73 7.23 -0.90
CA GLY A 250 7.15 7.53 -0.73
C GLY A 250 7.55 8.96 -1.10
N SER A 251 8.84 9.22 -1.11
CA SER A 251 9.39 10.51 -1.54
C SER A 251 9.50 10.57 -3.06
N VAL A 252 9.27 11.75 -3.63
CA VAL A 252 9.37 11.98 -5.09
C VAL A 252 9.86 13.40 -5.38
N ASN A 253 10.66 13.56 -6.42
CA ASN A 253 10.92 14.85 -7.04
C ASN A 253 9.85 15.08 -8.12
N LEU A 254 8.96 16.04 -7.91
CA LEU A 254 7.95 16.46 -8.89
C LEU A 254 8.40 17.74 -9.56
N ILE A 255 8.49 17.71 -10.88
CA ILE A 255 9.00 18.82 -11.69
C ILE A 255 7.98 19.15 -12.75
N ASP A 256 7.46 20.38 -12.73
CA ASP A 256 6.57 20.88 -13.77
C ASP A 256 7.33 21.02 -15.10
N ALA A 257 6.76 20.49 -16.15
CA ALA A 257 7.39 20.46 -17.47
C ALA A 257 6.33 20.59 -18.58
N VAL A 258 6.82 20.77 -19.80
CA VAL A 258 6.01 20.78 -21.02
C VAL A 258 6.61 19.79 -22.00
N ILE A 259 5.78 19.02 -22.68
CA ILE A 259 6.23 18.14 -23.76
C ILE A 259 6.78 19.00 -24.88
N ALA A 260 8.07 18.88 -25.17
CA ALA A 260 8.74 19.64 -26.22
C ALA A 260 8.80 18.88 -27.55
N GLU A 261 8.91 17.56 -27.48
CA GLU A 261 8.92 16.67 -28.63
C GLU A 261 8.31 15.34 -28.20
N ASP A 262 7.42 14.78 -28.99
CA ASP A 262 6.75 13.50 -28.78
C ASP A 262 6.99 12.59 -29.99
N ALA A 263 7.99 11.72 -29.87
CA ALA A 263 8.35 10.73 -30.90
C ALA A 263 7.92 9.33 -30.42
N PRO A 264 7.74 8.35 -31.35
CA PRO A 264 7.31 7.01 -30.99
C PRO A 264 8.21 6.30 -29.95
N ASP A 265 9.52 6.56 -30.00
CA ASP A 265 10.53 5.86 -29.18
C ASP A 265 11.07 6.71 -28.02
N TYR A 266 10.76 8.01 -27.96
CA TYR A 266 11.19 8.90 -26.89
C TYR A 266 10.33 10.15 -26.80
N VAL A 267 10.40 10.78 -25.63
CA VAL A 267 9.80 12.09 -25.38
C VAL A 267 10.86 13.02 -24.80
N THR A 268 10.85 14.30 -25.18
CA THR A 268 11.64 15.33 -24.51
C THR A 268 10.74 16.29 -23.76
N LEU A 269 11.12 16.58 -22.51
CA LEU A 269 10.41 17.51 -21.66
C LEU A 269 11.23 18.78 -21.45
N LYS A 270 10.59 19.93 -21.58
CA LYS A 270 11.18 21.24 -21.29
C LYS A 270 10.66 21.77 -19.97
N THR A 271 11.56 22.20 -19.10
CA THR A 271 11.23 22.73 -17.78
C THR A 271 12.18 23.87 -17.42
N PRO A 272 11.73 24.89 -16.66
CA PRO A 272 12.62 25.91 -16.11
C PRO A 272 13.61 25.39 -15.06
N ALA A 273 13.41 24.15 -14.59
CA ALA A 273 14.27 23.54 -13.56
C ALA A 273 15.66 23.16 -14.07
N PHE A 274 15.78 22.81 -15.36
CA PHE A 274 17.03 22.32 -15.95
C PHE A 274 17.40 23.12 -17.22
N ASP A 275 18.71 23.27 -17.44
CA ASP A 275 19.23 23.95 -18.64
C ASP A 275 19.03 23.10 -19.92
N ALA A 276 19.10 21.77 -19.79
CA ALA A 276 18.88 20.83 -20.88
C ALA A 276 17.48 20.19 -20.77
N PRO A 277 16.84 19.84 -21.90
CA PRO A 277 15.61 19.07 -21.89
C PRO A 277 15.81 17.70 -21.23
N ILE A 278 14.79 17.21 -20.50
CA ILE A 278 14.77 15.85 -19.97
C ILE A 278 14.41 14.89 -21.11
N ARG A 279 15.19 13.83 -21.29
CA ARG A 279 14.90 12.75 -22.23
C ARG A 279 14.27 11.58 -21.51
N ILE A 280 13.16 11.07 -22.06
CA ILE A 280 12.43 9.88 -21.62
C ILE A 280 12.52 8.85 -22.72
N GLY A 281 12.92 7.61 -22.41
CA GLY A 281 13.23 6.54 -23.36
C GLY A 281 12.03 5.78 -23.92
N HIS A 282 10.82 6.30 -23.75
CA HIS A 282 9.59 5.69 -24.28
C HIS A 282 8.58 6.76 -24.70
N GLY A 283 7.68 6.41 -25.62
CA GLY A 283 6.54 7.27 -25.96
C GLY A 283 5.53 7.37 -24.83
N ILE A 284 4.79 8.46 -24.79
CA ILE A 284 3.69 8.69 -23.82
C ILE A 284 2.41 9.04 -24.59
N THR A 285 1.27 8.94 -23.89
CA THR A 285 0.02 9.47 -24.43
C THR A 285 -0.05 10.97 -24.12
N GLY A 286 0.26 11.81 -25.10
CA GLY A 286 0.29 13.26 -24.95
C GLY A 286 0.39 13.98 -26.27
N PHE A 287 0.65 15.28 -26.24
CA PHE A 287 0.91 16.10 -27.43
C PHE A 287 1.90 17.21 -27.11
N GLU A 288 2.65 17.66 -28.11
CA GLU A 288 3.60 18.76 -27.97
C GLU A 288 2.92 20.02 -27.43
N GLY A 289 3.55 20.65 -26.43
CA GLY A 289 3.01 21.82 -25.73
C GLY A 289 2.11 21.49 -24.55
N GLN A 290 1.79 20.21 -24.30
CA GLN A 290 1.01 19.82 -23.12
C GLN A 290 1.83 20.00 -21.84
N ALA A 291 1.20 20.63 -20.83
CA ALA A 291 1.76 20.72 -19.48
C ALA A 291 1.64 19.35 -18.78
N VAL A 292 2.74 18.91 -18.19
CA VAL A 292 2.85 17.61 -17.50
C VAL A 292 3.66 17.77 -16.22
N ALA A 293 3.65 16.76 -15.35
CA ALA A 293 4.62 16.64 -14.28
C ALA A 293 5.59 15.49 -14.55
N PHE A 294 6.86 15.72 -14.32
CA PHE A 294 7.90 14.68 -14.33
C PHE A 294 8.14 14.24 -12.89
N ALA A 295 7.85 12.98 -12.59
CA ALA A 295 8.04 12.35 -11.30
C ALA A 295 9.32 11.51 -11.32
N LEU A 296 10.28 11.82 -10.42
CA LEU A 296 11.56 11.11 -10.32
C LEU A 296 11.83 10.72 -8.87
N ARG A 297 11.97 9.43 -8.60
CA ARG A 297 12.25 8.91 -7.27
C ARG A 297 13.67 9.27 -6.81
N PRO A 298 13.88 9.67 -5.54
CA PRO A 298 15.19 10.07 -5.04
C PRO A 298 16.29 9.00 -5.13
N GLU A 299 15.93 7.72 -5.05
CA GLU A 299 16.86 6.58 -5.15
C GLU A 299 17.27 6.25 -6.59
N LYS A 300 16.58 6.81 -7.60
CA LYS A 300 16.95 6.67 -9.03
C LYS A 300 18.02 7.70 -9.44
N LEU A 301 18.26 8.70 -8.60
CA LEU A 301 19.28 9.70 -8.83
C LEU A 301 20.66 9.19 -8.40
N SER A 302 21.66 9.36 -9.27
CA SER A 302 23.07 9.33 -8.91
C SER A 302 23.53 10.72 -8.45
N ILE A 303 24.48 10.78 -7.51
CA ILE A 303 25.07 12.04 -7.05
C ILE A 303 26.60 11.89 -6.90
N GLY A 304 27.36 12.87 -7.34
CA GLY A 304 28.83 12.86 -7.26
C GLY A 304 29.46 14.21 -7.59
N LYS A 305 30.78 14.36 -7.33
CA LYS A 305 31.52 15.58 -7.67
C LYS A 305 31.84 15.65 -9.17
N ASP A 306 31.98 14.51 -9.81
CA ASP A 306 32.25 14.41 -11.23
C ASP A 306 30.98 14.31 -12.05
N GLU A 307 31.01 14.80 -13.26
CA GLU A 307 29.91 14.69 -14.22
C GLU A 307 29.67 13.22 -14.60
N PRO A 308 28.41 12.70 -14.43
CA PRO A 308 28.12 11.30 -14.71
C PRO A 308 28.19 11.00 -16.20
N ALA A 309 29.18 10.19 -16.60
CA ALA A 309 29.44 9.87 -18.00
C ALA A 309 28.33 9.00 -18.66
N GLN A 310 27.57 8.23 -17.87
CA GLN A 310 26.58 7.27 -18.37
C GLN A 310 25.14 7.76 -18.19
N ALA A 311 24.89 8.86 -17.48
CA ALA A 311 23.55 9.39 -17.28
C ALA A 311 23.07 10.11 -18.56
N CYS A 312 21.87 9.75 -19.02
CA CYS A 312 21.21 10.40 -20.16
C CYS A 312 20.77 11.82 -19.77
N ASN A 313 20.24 11.96 -18.56
CA ASN A 313 19.81 13.23 -17.98
C ASN A 313 20.74 13.61 -16.81
N LYS A 314 21.10 14.88 -16.72
CA LYS A 314 22.01 15.37 -15.68
C LYS A 314 21.78 16.84 -15.36
N ALA A 315 22.07 17.21 -14.13
CA ALA A 315 22.04 18.60 -13.69
C ALA A 315 23.17 18.84 -12.69
N HIS A 316 23.64 20.09 -12.63
CA HIS A 316 24.63 20.53 -11.65
C HIS A 316 23.95 21.35 -10.57
N GLY A 317 24.41 21.19 -9.30
CA GLY A 317 23.84 21.92 -8.19
C GLY A 317 24.79 21.96 -6.99
N VAL A 318 24.28 22.46 -5.87
CA VAL A 318 25.02 22.54 -4.61
C VAL A 318 24.23 21.82 -3.53
N ILE A 319 24.92 21.03 -2.71
CA ILE A 319 24.30 20.36 -1.56
C ILE A 319 23.91 21.42 -0.52
N GLU A 320 22.60 21.56 -0.30
CA GLU A 320 22.06 22.49 0.68
C GLU A 320 21.84 21.83 2.03
N ASP A 321 21.38 20.56 2.03
CA ASP A 321 21.12 19.82 3.25
C ASP A 321 21.39 18.32 3.10
N ILE A 322 21.71 17.66 4.22
CA ILE A 322 21.98 16.23 4.30
C ILE A 322 21.27 15.65 5.52
N ALA A 323 20.34 14.73 5.31
CA ALA A 323 19.69 13.97 6.37
C ALA A 323 20.27 12.54 6.43
N TYR A 324 20.91 12.20 7.57
CA TYR A 324 21.54 10.90 7.78
C TYR A 324 20.63 9.96 8.57
N PHE A 325 20.24 8.83 7.96
CA PHE A 325 19.35 7.81 8.56
C PHE A 325 20.09 6.52 8.97
N GLY A 326 21.40 6.50 8.96
CA GLY A 326 22.21 5.31 9.25
C GLY A 326 22.38 4.40 8.04
N SER A 327 21.32 3.75 7.56
CA SER A 327 21.34 2.88 6.38
C SER A 327 21.50 3.65 5.06
N HIS A 328 21.00 4.87 5.01
CA HIS A 328 21.04 5.74 3.84
C HIS A 328 21.15 7.21 4.27
N SER A 329 21.52 8.07 3.33
CA SER A 329 21.50 9.52 3.46
C SER A 329 20.66 10.13 2.36
N VAL A 330 19.88 11.15 2.69
CA VAL A 330 19.10 11.96 1.74
C VAL A 330 19.83 13.29 1.56
N TYR A 331 20.22 13.58 0.34
CA TYR A 331 20.85 14.83 -0.06
C TYR A 331 19.82 15.74 -0.72
N HIS A 332 19.76 16.98 -0.26
CA HIS A 332 18.98 18.04 -0.90
C HIS A 332 19.93 18.90 -1.74
N VAL A 333 19.81 18.79 -3.05
CA VAL A 333 20.65 19.50 -4.02
C VAL A 333 19.86 20.68 -4.58
N ARG A 334 20.35 21.91 -4.35
CA ARG A 334 19.77 23.12 -4.97
C ARG A 334 20.41 23.36 -6.34
N LEU A 335 19.56 23.40 -7.35
CA LEU A 335 19.94 23.74 -8.71
C LEU A 335 20.07 25.26 -8.90
N PRO A 336 20.78 25.74 -9.95
CA PRO A 336 20.86 27.17 -10.29
C PRO A 336 19.49 27.82 -10.52
N SER A 337 18.52 27.08 -10.99
CA SER A 337 17.11 27.52 -11.15
C SER A 337 16.39 27.78 -9.83
N GLY A 338 16.97 27.36 -8.68
CA GLY A 338 16.35 27.40 -7.36
C GLY A 338 15.54 26.15 -7.01
N VAL A 339 15.30 25.23 -7.93
CA VAL A 339 14.65 23.95 -7.67
C VAL A 339 15.54 23.09 -6.78
N LYS A 340 14.93 22.37 -5.85
CA LYS A 340 15.62 21.41 -4.95
C LYS A 340 15.30 20.00 -5.40
N LEU A 341 16.34 19.20 -5.61
CA LEU A 341 16.21 17.76 -5.86
C LEU A 341 16.63 16.98 -4.62
N MET A 342 15.86 15.97 -4.28
CA MET A 342 16.22 14.95 -3.28
C MET A 342 16.92 13.78 -3.99
N ALA A 343 18.07 13.35 -3.48
CA ALA A 343 18.77 12.14 -3.91
C ALA A 343 18.99 11.23 -2.70
N ASN A 344 18.63 9.96 -2.81
CA ASN A 344 18.73 8.99 -1.73
C ASN A 344 19.87 8.01 -2.00
N PHE A 345 20.83 7.93 -1.08
CA PHE A 345 22.03 7.11 -1.24
C PHE A 345 22.22 6.14 -0.08
N ALA A 346 22.37 4.85 -0.39
CA ALA A 346 22.67 3.84 0.61
C ALA A 346 24.08 4.00 1.18
N ASN A 347 24.22 4.04 2.51
CA ASN A 347 25.50 4.15 3.22
C ASN A 347 26.22 2.80 3.26
N ARG A 348 26.83 2.38 2.14
CA ARG A 348 27.47 1.06 1.97
C ARG A 348 28.84 0.96 2.63
N GLN A 349 29.53 2.07 2.83
CA GLN A 349 30.88 2.12 3.42
C GLN A 349 30.86 2.85 4.76
N ARG A 350 31.62 2.32 5.73
CA ARG A 350 31.72 2.92 7.08
C ARG A 350 32.38 4.30 7.07
N TRP A 351 33.34 4.48 6.17
CA TRP A 351 34.08 5.73 5.93
C TRP A 351 34.26 5.87 4.42
N ALA A 352 33.50 6.74 3.79
CA ALA A 352 33.71 7.06 2.39
C ALA A 352 34.95 7.97 2.29
N SER A 353 35.91 7.63 1.42
CA SER A 353 37.13 8.43 1.18
C SER A 353 36.81 9.82 0.60
N GLU A 354 35.61 9.97 0.00
CA GLU A 354 35.10 11.20 -0.61
C GLU A 354 33.65 11.43 -0.15
N ALA A 355 33.49 11.70 1.15
CA ALA A 355 32.16 12.03 1.68
C ALA A 355 31.68 13.37 1.11
N LEU A 356 30.49 13.41 0.57
CA LEU A 356 29.83 14.63 0.17
C LEU A 356 29.42 15.43 1.41
N THR A 357 29.64 16.75 1.39
CA THR A 357 29.37 17.66 2.49
C THR A 357 28.50 18.85 2.07
N TRP A 358 27.97 19.57 3.04
CA TRP A 358 27.22 20.81 2.81
C TRP A 358 28.03 21.80 2.00
N GLY A 359 27.43 22.41 1.00
CA GLY A 359 28.08 23.38 0.13
C GLY A 359 28.93 22.78 -0.99
N ASP A 360 29.10 21.46 -1.06
CA ASP A 360 29.77 20.82 -2.19
C ASP A 360 28.99 21.05 -3.48
N ALA A 361 29.71 21.44 -4.52
CA ALA A 361 29.21 21.44 -5.90
C ALA A 361 29.16 20.00 -6.40
N VAL A 362 28.00 19.58 -6.90
CA VAL A 362 27.75 18.20 -7.30
C VAL A 362 26.97 18.12 -8.60
N TRP A 363 27.16 17.01 -9.29
CA TRP A 363 26.32 16.57 -10.36
C TRP A 363 25.29 15.56 -9.85
N VAL A 364 24.06 15.67 -10.34
CA VAL A 364 23.02 14.64 -10.23
C VAL A 364 22.72 14.11 -11.61
N GLY A 365 22.49 12.81 -11.72
CA GLY A 365 22.20 12.17 -13.00
C GLY A 365 21.20 11.04 -12.87
N TRP A 366 20.43 10.79 -13.92
CA TRP A 366 19.45 9.70 -14.00
C TRP A 366 19.31 9.19 -15.44
N GLY A 367 18.81 7.98 -15.60
CA GLY A 367 18.54 7.35 -16.88
C GLY A 367 17.28 7.88 -17.56
N GLU A 368 17.09 7.51 -18.82
CA GLU A 368 15.90 7.90 -19.59
C GLU A 368 14.61 7.17 -19.16
N ASP A 369 14.76 6.03 -18.45
CA ASP A 369 13.64 5.21 -17.93
C ASP A 369 13.41 5.38 -16.42
N ASP A 370 14.16 6.25 -15.74
CA ASP A 370 14.12 6.38 -14.30
C ASP A 370 12.97 7.24 -13.76
N GLY A 371 12.33 8.01 -14.64
CA GLY A 371 11.24 8.91 -14.26
C GLY A 371 9.97 8.66 -15.05
N VAL A 372 8.84 9.10 -14.47
CA VAL A 372 7.50 8.94 -15.02
C VAL A 372 6.90 10.28 -15.40
N VAL A 373 6.27 10.35 -16.58
CA VAL A 373 5.53 11.53 -17.02
C VAL A 373 4.06 11.41 -16.63
N LEU A 374 3.59 12.32 -15.80
CA LEU A 374 2.23 12.39 -15.34
C LEU A 374 1.46 13.43 -16.16
N THR A 375 0.46 12.96 -16.90
CA THR A 375 -0.37 13.78 -17.81
C THR A 375 -1.66 14.27 -17.15
N ALA A 376 -1.97 13.83 -15.91
CA ALA A 376 -3.17 14.15 -15.14
C ALA A 376 -2.79 14.68 -13.75
#